data_3100ec99da7f15abcc983112a360b559
#
_entry.id   3100ec99da7f15abcc983112a360b559
#
_cell.length_a   1.000
_cell.length_b   1.000
_cell.length_c   1.000
_cell.angle_alpha   90.00
_cell.angle_beta   90.00
_cell.angle_gamma   90.00
#
_symmetry.space_group_name_H-M   'P 1'
#
loop_
_entity.id
_entity.type
_entity.pdbx_description
1 polymer ?
#
loop_
_entity_poly.entity_id
_entity_poly.type
_entity_poly.pdbx_seq_one_letter_code
_entity_poly.pdbx_strand_id
1 'polypeptide(L)'
;MRRKTGHNIGYKKERVVLSDILPYEVPPFFSNRHFYNFLIKNKVVINENYRTIQFKKDNTGVLKRLIQILFGIDKNVNFSSNAEFDSFTFNKETFNDKLFLTIPFKFKITHKDNDYRELTVIHPINQLYLVGFYDKYKNTILYNTKLSRFSLRKPSKVSSLKYYKDNTNKKKKSKNQDIEIIETTDKEYTSLKTFFSYQKYSNIYEFYESYEYQRAEKRFDNLMKFDVSRCFDSIYTH
;
A
#
# COMPACT_ATOMS: atom_id res chain seq x y z
N MET A 1 39.01 -1.32 -10.49
CA MET A 1 37.77 -1.70 -9.78
C MET A 1 36.72 -0.62 -10.02
N ARG A 2 35.65 -0.86 -10.81
CA ARG A 2 34.58 0.14 -11.03
C ARG A 2 33.69 0.20 -9.78
N ARG A 3 33.57 1.38 -9.16
CA ARG A 3 32.68 1.59 -8.02
C ARG A 3 31.22 1.46 -8.48
N LYS A 4 30.53 0.44 -8.03
CA LYS A 4 29.06 0.33 -8.18
C LYS A 4 28.40 1.38 -7.31
N THR A 5 27.62 2.28 -7.87
CA THR A 5 26.84 3.23 -7.09
C THR A 5 25.62 2.54 -6.50
N GLY A 6 25.57 2.45 -5.19
CA GLY A 6 24.40 1.92 -4.48
C GLY A 6 23.26 2.94 -4.43
N HIS A 7 22.07 2.53 -4.75
CA HIS A 7 20.84 3.30 -4.60
C HIS A 7 20.02 2.72 -3.46
N ASN A 8 19.50 3.58 -2.60
CA ASN A 8 18.64 3.18 -1.48
C ASN A 8 17.23 3.70 -1.73
N ILE A 9 16.28 2.78 -1.80
CA ILE A 9 14.85 3.13 -1.76
C ILE A 9 14.41 3.04 -0.31
N GLY A 10 14.30 4.21 0.32
CA GLY A 10 13.90 4.34 1.71
C GLY A 10 12.39 4.26 1.91
N TYR A 11 11.97 4.83 3.01
CA TYR A 11 10.59 4.92 3.40
C TYR A 11 9.76 5.82 2.46
N LYS A 12 8.60 5.30 2.02
CA LYS A 12 7.54 6.05 1.37
C LYS A 12 6.21 5.55 1.90
N LYS A 13 5.42 6.44 2.49
CA LYS A 13 4.13 6.09 3.09
C LYS A 13 3.13 5.59 2.04
N GLU A 14 3.18 6.14 0.85
CA GLU A 14 2.29 5.82 -0.27
C GLU A 14 2.44 4.37 -0.75
N ARG A 15 3.51 3.66 -0.37
CA ARG A 15 3.74 2.25 -0.75
C ARG A 15 2.61 1.31 -0.31
N VAL A 16 1.89 1.66 0.74
CA VAL A 16 0.72 0.92 1.23
C VAL A 16 -0.27 0.60 0.12
N VAL A 17 -0.46 1.50 -0.85
CA VAL A 17 -1.42 1.30 -1.94
C VAL A 17 -1.00 0.22 -2.95
N LEU A 18 0.27 -0.22 -2.95
CA LEU A 18 0.75 -1.21 -3.92
C LEU A 18 0.18 -2.61 -3.67
N SER A 19 0.08 -3.03 -2.39
CA SER A 19 -0.44 -4.35 -2.05
C SER A 19 -1.13 -4.45 -0.70
N ASP A 20 -0.74 -3.67 0.30
CA ASP A 20 -1.19 -3.88 1.69
C ASP A 20 -2.70 -3.66 1.88
N ILE A 21 -3.30 -2.83 1.06
CA ILE A 21 -4.72 -2.48 1.10
C ILE A 21 -5.52 -3.07 -0.08
N LEU A 22 -4.89 -3.93 -0.86
CA LEU A 22 -5.55 -4.66 -1.95
C LEU A 22 -5.90 -6.07 -1.49
N PRO A 23 -6.97 -6.67 -2.04
CA PRO A 23 -7.24 -8.08 -1.85
C PRO A 23 -6.09 -8.91 -2.44
N TYR A 24 -5.92 -10.14 -1.95
CA TYR A 24 -4.85 -11.04 -2.38
C TYR A 24 -4.88 -11.30 -3.90
N GLU A 25 -6.07 -11.49 -4.44
CA GLU A 25 -6.30 -11.61 -5.87
C GLU A 25 -6.99 -10.35 -6.39
N VAL A 26 -6.44 -9.79 -7.45
CA VAL A 26 -7.01 -8.64 -8.17
C VAL A 26 -7.23 -9.02 -9.64
N PRO A 27 -8.22 -8.41 -10.31
CA PRO A 27 -8.41 -8.64 -11.75
C PRO A 27 -7.12 -8.37 -12.53
N PRO A 28 -6.77 -9.17 -13.56
CA PRO A 28 -5.51 -9.04 -14.31
C PRO A 28 -5.28 -7.65 -14.92
N PHE A 29 -6.35 -6.93 -15.22
CA PHE A 29 -6.29 -5.56 -15.75
C PHE A 29 -6.16 -4.48 -14.68
N PHE A 30 -6.27 -4.84 -13.38
CA PHE A 30 -6.20 -3.88 -12.28
C PHE A 30 -4.79 -3.79 -11.70
N SER A 31 -4.30 -2.56 -11.54
CA SER A 31 -3.02 -2.29 -10.87
C SER A 31 -3.02 -0.91 -10.23
N ASN A 32 -2.59 -0.85 -8.96
CA ASN A 32 -2.40 0.42 -8.25
C ASN A 32 -1.07 1.11 -8.55
N ARG A 33 -0.25 0.58 -9.46
CA ARG A 33 1.04 1.19 -9.81
C ARG A 33 0.91 2.62 -10.30
N HIS A 34 -0.07 2.88 -11.18
CA HIS A 34 -0.31 4.22 -11.69
C HIS A 34 -0.86 5.16 -10.62
N PHE A 35 -1.71 4.66 -9.74
CA PHE A 35 -2.21 5.43 -8.60
C PHE A 35 -1.07 5.78 -7.62
N TYR A 36 -0.21 4.84 -7.30
CA TYR A 36 1.00 5.08 -6.49
C TYR A 36 1.88 6.18 -7.09
N ASN A 37 2.18 6.11 -8.39
CA ASN A 37 2.94 7.12 -9.10
C ASN A 37 2.25 8.49 -9.07
N PHE A 38 0.94 8.51 -9.26
CA PHE A 38 0.13 9.72 -9.21
C PHE A 38 0.24 10.41 -7.84
N LEU A 39 0.13 9.65 -6.76
CA LEU A 39 0.25 10.18 -5.39
C LEU A 39 1.62 10.81 -5.15
N ILE A 40 2.70 10.11 -5.53
CA ILE A 40 4.07 10.61 -5.33
C ILE A 40 4.36 11.82 -6.20
N LYS A 41 4.09 11.74 -7.51
CA LYS A 41 4.40 12.81 -8.47
C LYS A 41 3.69 14.11 -8.10
N ASN A 42 2.45 14.01 -7.65
CA ASN A 42 1.62 15.15 -7.35
C ASN A 42 1.57 15.50 -5.85
N LYS A 43 2.34 14.80 -5.02
CA LYS A 43 2.39 15.00 -3.56
C LYS A 43 1.00 15.04 -2.92
N VAL A 44 0.13 14.11 -3.31
CA VAL A 44 -1.25 14.07 -2.82
C VAL A 44 -1.28 13.53 -1.40
N VAL A 45 -1.82 14.30 -0.48
CA VAL A 45 -1.88 13.96 0.96
C VAL A 45 -3.25 14.32 1.52
N ILE A 46 -3.80 13.46 2.36
CA ILE A 46 -4.96 13.76 3.18
C ILE A 46 -4.51 14.20 4.58
N ASN A 47 -5.09 15.27 5.09
CA ASN A 47 -4.89 15.74 6.43
C ASN A 47 -6.22 15.69 7.21
N GLU A 48 -6.32 14.72 8.11
CA GLU A 48 -7.54 14.48 8.90
C GLU A 48 -7.89 15.65 9.83
N ASN A 49 -6.88 16.25 10.49
CA ASN A 49 -7.09 17.31 11.45
C ASN A 49 -7.72 18.55 10.80
N TYR A 50 -7.27 18.88 9.60
CA TYR A 50 -7.78 20.00 8.83
C TYR A 50 -8.84 19.60 7.80
N ARG A 51 -9.15 18.32 7.69
CA ARG A 51 -10.09 17.76 6.71
C ARG A 51 -9.80 18.25 5.29
N THR A 52 -8.54 18.21 4.91
CA THR A 52 -8.07 18.72 3.62
C THR A 52 -7.41 17.62 2.79
N ILE A 53 -7.58 17.70 1.48
CA ILE A 53 -6.77 16.98 0.51
C ILE A 53 -5.86 17.99 -0.16
N GLN A 54 -4.56 17.87 0.09
CA GLN A 54 -3.52 18.76 -0.46
C GLN A 54 -2.81 18.06 -1.62
N PHE A 55 -2.39 18.84 -2.60
CA PHE A 55 -1.62 18.36 -3.75
C PHE A 55 -0.77 19.49 -4.34
N LYS A 56 0.22 19.10 -5.15
CA LYS A 56 1.11 20.05 -5.80
C LYS A 56 0.31 21.06 -6.63
N LYS A 57 0.68 22.33 -6.57
CA LYS A 57 0.06 23.40 -7.34
C LYS A 57 0.10 23.09 -8.84
N ASP A 58 -1.04 23.28 -9.49
CA ASP A 58 -1.20 23.14 -10.93
C ASP A 58 -1.86 24.37 -11.54
N ASN A 59 -1.09 25.12 -12.31
CA ASN A 59 -1.57 26.32 -12.97
C ASN A 59 -2.54 26.03 -14.13
N THR A 60 -2.60 24.78 -14.60
CA THR A 60 -3.47 24.38 -15.73
C THR A 60 -4.89 24.01 -15.29
N GLY A 61 -5.08 23.72 -14.01
CA GLY A 61 -6.33 23.21 -13.44
C GLY A 61 -6.67 21.76 -13.80
N VAL A 62 -5.83 21.10 -14.60
CA VAL A 62 -6.03 19.70 -15.02
C VAL A 62 -5.92 18.76 -13.81
N LEU A 63 -4.91 18.96 -12.98
CA LEU A 63 -4.70 18.13 -11.78
C LEU A 63 -5.85 18.30 -10.78
N LYS A 64 -6.31 19.53 -10.57
CA LYS A 64 -7.49 19.82 -9.75
C LYS A 64 -8.69 18.98 -10.21
N ARG A 65 -8.98 18.98 -11.51
CA ARG A 65 -10.11 18.24 -12.09
C ARG A 65 -9.93 16.72 -11.97
N LEU A 66 -8.72 16.22 -12.19
CA LEU A 66 -8.40 14.79 -12.00
C LEU A 66 -8.62 14.35 -10.56
N ILE A 67 -8.19 15.13 -9.58
CA ILE A 67 -8.38 14.85 -8.15
C ILE A 67 -9.87 14.88 -7.78
N GLN A 68 -10.64 15.84 -8.31
CA GLN A 68 -12.09 15.87 -8.11
C GLN A 68 -12.75 14.59 -8.61
N ILE A 69 -12.43 14.16 -9.82
CA ILE A 69 -13.01 12.93 -10.41
C ILE A 69 -12.54 11.70 -9.62
N LEU A 70 -11.25 11.56 -9.37
CA LEU A 70 -10.65 10.38 -8.72
C LEU A 70 -11.18 10.14 -7.31
N PHE A 71 -11.38 11.21 -6.55
CA PHE A 71 -11.86 11.14 -5.16
C PHE A 71 -13.35 11.47 -5.02
N GLY A 72 -14.06 11.69 -6.11
CA GLY A 72 -15.48 12.01 -6.09
C GLY A 72 -15.79 13.32 -5.36
N ILE A 73 -14.94 14.35 -5.50
CA ILE A 73 -15.10 15.64 -4.82
C ILE A 73 -16.09 16.51 -5.57
N ASP A 74 -17.12 16.99 -4.89
CA ASP A 74 -18.13 17.84 -5.47
C ASP A 74 -17.58 19.23 -5.84
N LYS A 75 -18.16 19.86 -6.84
CA LYS A 75 -17.72 21.18 -7.32
C LYS A 75 -17.82 22.29 -6.26
N ASN A 76 -18.71 22.12 -5.28
CA ASN A 76 -19.00 23.10 -4.23
C ASN A 76 -18.06 23.00 -3.02
N VAL A 77 -17.09 22.06 -3.03
CA VAL A 77 -16.11 21.95 -1.94
C VAL A 77 -15.15 23.13 -1.99
N ASN A 78 -14.86 23.72 -0.84
CA ASN A 78 -13.97 24.87 -0.72
C ASN A 78 -12.58 24.53 -1.27
N PHE A 79 -12.13 25.34 -2.21
CA PHE A 79 -10.83 25.21 -2.82
C PHE A 79 -9.94 26.40 -2.43
N SER A 80 -8.72 26.13 -2.03
CA SER A 80 -7.70 27.14 -1.74
C SER A 80 -6.39 26.80 -2.46
N SER A 81 -5.65 27.81 -2.85
CA SER A 81 -4.39 27.70 -3.56
C SER A 81 -3.34 28.59 -2.89
N ASN A 82 -2.22 28.00 -2.52
CA ASN A 82 -1.06 28.68 -1.95
C ASN A 82 0.09 28.75 -2.97
N ALA A 83 1.27 29.24 -2.57
CA ALA A 83 2.43 29.32 -3.45
C ALA A 83 2.88 27.93 -3.97
N GLU A 84 2.80 26.87 -3.15
CA GLU A 84 3.33 25.55 -3.45
C GLU A 84 2.26 24.47 -3.64
N PHE A 85 1.10 24.62 -3.00
CA PHE A 85 0.06 23.58 -2.92
C PHE A 85 -1.33 24.16 -3.19
N ASP A 86 -2.13 23.33 -3.82
CA ASP A 86 -3.56 23.45 -3.91
C ASP A 86 -4.23 22.54 -2.89
N SER A 87 -5.40 22.90 -2.37
CA SER A 87 -6.13 22.08 -1.43
C SER A 87 -7.64 22.18 -1.55
N PHE A 88 -8.31 21.04 -1.30
CA PHE A 88 -9.75 20.98 -1.04
C PHE A 88 -9.98 20.89 0.46
N THR A 89 -10.87 21.71 1.00
CA THR A 89 -11.24 21.73 2.43
C THR A 89 -12.69 21.33 2.58
N PHE A 90 -12.95 20.33 3.42
CA PHE A 90 -14.28 19.78 3.68
C PHE A 90 -14.79 20.25 5.04
N ASN A 91 -16.10 20.41 5.19
CA ASN A 91 -16.71 20.43 6.50
C ASN A 91 -16.69 19.02 7.15
N LYS A 92 -17.02 18.93 8.44
CA LYS A 92 -16.94 17.66 9.19
C LYS A 92 -17.85 16.57 8.63
N GLU A 93 -19.07 16.92 8.28
CA GLU A 93 -20.07 16.00 7.75
C GLU A 93 -19.66 15.48 6.38
N THR A 94 -19.40 16.37 5.44
CA THR A 94 -18.97 16.01 4.08
C THR A 94 -17.68 15.19 4.07
N PHE A 95 -16.74 15.46 4.99
CA PHE A 95 -15.50 14.68 5.08
C PHE A 95 -15.78 13.24 5.51
N ASN A 96 -16.60 13.07 6.54
CA ASN A 96 -17.00 11.75 7.02
C ASN A 96 -17.79 11.00 5.95
N ASP A 97 -18.77 11.64 5.33
CA ASP A 97 -19.56 11.02 4.25
C ASP A 97 -18.68 10.53 3.11
N LYS A 98 -17.70 11.34 2.69
CA LYS A 98 -16.73 10.93 1.64
C LYS A 98 -15.88 9.72 2.04
N LEU A 99 -15.57 9.53 3.32
CA LEU A 99 -14.80 8.38 3.78
C LEU A 99 -15.67 7.13 4.00
N PHE A 100 -16.87 7.30 4.58
CA PHE A 100 -17.69 6.17 5.02
C PHE A 100 -18.76 5.74 4.02
N LEU A 101 -19.23 6.65 3.15
CA LEU A 101 -20.27 6.36 2.16
C LEU A 101 -19.71 6.10 0.74
N THR A 102 -18.44 5.75 0.64
CA THR A 102 -17.83 5.42 -0.67
C THR A 102 -18.28 4.06 -1.17
N ILE A 103 -18.49 3.98 -2.48
CA ILE A 103 -18.83 2.71 -3.15
C ILE A 103 -17.53 2.04 -3.60
N PRO A 104 -17.17 0.88 -3.05
CA PRO A 104 -16.00 0.12 -3.48
C PRO A 104 -16.27 -0.63 -4.79
N PHE A 105 -15.20 -0.98 -5.51
CA PHE A 105 -15.30 -1.85 -6.67
C PHE A 105 -15.33 -3.31 -6.22
N LYS A 106 -16.44 -4.00 -6.48
CA LYS A 106 -16.66 -5.39 -6.15
C LYS A 106 -16.47 -6.29 -7.37
N PHE A 107 -15.84 -7.45 -7.18
CA PHE A 107 -15.68 -8.46 -8.21
C PHE A 107 -15.71 -9.86 -7.62
N LYS A 108 -15.99 -10.86 -8.44
CA LYS A 108 -16.09 -12.26 -8.02
C LYS A 108 -14.91 -13.05 -8.58
N ILE A 109 -14.38 -13.94 -7.75
CA ILE A 109 -13.40 -14.95 -8.14
C ILE A 109 -13.96 -16.34 -7.90
N THR A 110 -13.55 -17.33 -8.68
CA THR A 110 -13.91 -18.73 -8.46
C THR A 110 -13.20 -19.24 -7.20
N HIS A 111 -13.94 -19.86 -6.29
CA HIS A 111 -13.41 -20.42 -5.05
C HIS A 111 -13.42 -21.96 -5.07
N LYS A 112 -14.52 -22.55 -5.54
CA LYS A 112 -14.72 -23.99 -5.75
C LYS A 112 -15.60 -24.16 -6.99
N ASP A 113 -15.81 -25.40 -7.39
CA ASP A 113 -16.79 -25.69 -8.45
C ASP A 113 -18.16 -25.10 -8.07
N ASN A 114 -18.63 -24.17 -8.89
CA ASN A 114 -19.90 -23.43 -8.70
C ASN A 114 -20.00 -22.53 -7.46
N ASP A 115 -18.87 -22.23 -6.79
CA ASP A 115 -18.82 -21.29 -5.67
C ASP A 115 -17.92 -20.08 -6.01
N TYR A 116 -18.40 -18.88 -5.65
CA TYR A 116 -17.71 -17.63 -5.92
C TYR A 116 -17.46 -16.87 -4.63
N ARG A 117 -16.25 -16.33 -4.49
CA ARG A 117 -15.92 -15.39 -3.44
C ARG A 117 -15.98 -13.96 -3.99
N GLU A 118 -16.72 -13.09 -3.32
CA GLU A 118 -16.71 -11.66 -3.63
C GLU A 118 -15.51 -11.00 -2.96
N LEU A 119 -14.71 -10.30 -3.75
CA LEU A 119 -13.60 -9.48 -3.29
C LEU A 119 -13.86 -8.01 -3.63
N THR A 120 -13.14 -7.13 -2.95
CA THR A 120 -13.44 -5.69 -3.02
C THR A 120 -12.14 -4.88 -3.10
N VAL A 121 -12.07 -3.97 -4.05
CA VAL A 121 -11.07 -2.90 -4.08
C VAL A 121 -11.72 -1.64 -3.52
N ILE A 122 -11.14 -1.12 -2.45
CA ILE A 122 -11.66 0.08 -1.76
C ILE A 122 -11.48 1.33 -2.62
N HIS A 123 -12.34 2.32 -2.41
CA HIS A 123 -12.34 3.58 -3.16
C HIS A 123 -11.01 4.33 -2.97
N PRO A 124 -10.49 5.06 -4.00
CA PRO A 124 -9.20 5.74 -3.93
C PRO A 124 -9.04 6.72 -2.75
N ILE A 125 -10.10 7.40 -2.32
CA ILE A 125 -10.04 8.30 -1.15
C ILE A 125 -9.75 7.50 0.13
N ASN A 126 -10.34 6.32 0.28
CA ASN A 126 -10.10 5.46 1.45
C ASN A 126 -8.70 4.84 1.40
N GLN A 127 -8.20 4.53 0.19
CA GLN A 127 -6.81 4.13 0.02
C GLN A 127 -5.85 5.23 0.49
N LEU A 128 -6.12 6.48 0.12
CA LEU A 128 -5.33 7.64 0.55
C LEU A 128 -5.42 7.85 2.08
N TYR A 129 -6.60 7.65 2.66
CA TYR A 129 -6.79 7.71 4.11
C TYR A 129 -5.93 6.65 4.84
N LEU A 130 -5.92 5.42 4.33
CA LEU A 130 -5.11 4.34 4.89
C LEU A 130 -3.61 4.60 4.77
N VAL A 131 -3.14 5.33 3.76
CA VAL A 131 -1.74 5.80 3.70
C VAL A 131 -1.40 6.62 4.95
N GLY A 132 -2.27 7.55 5.35
CA GLY A 132 -2.12 8.33 6.59
C GLY A 132 -2.13 7.46 7.84
N PHE A 133 -3.06 6.49 7.90
CA PHE A 133 -3.16 5.54 9.02
C PHE A 133 -1.87 4.72 9.19
N TYR A 134 -1.34 4.13 8.14
CA TYR A 134 -0.09 3.37 8.22
C TYR A 134 1.09 4.25 8.62
N ASP A 135 1.18 5.48 8.09
CA ASP A 135 2.23 6.41 8.47
C ASP A 135 2.18 6.76 9.96
N LYS A 136 1.00 7.04 10.48
CA LYS A 136 0.77 7.40 11.88
C LYS A 136 1.04 6.23 12.83
N TYR A 137 0.55 5.04 12.51
CA TYR A 137 0.53 3.89 13.42
C TYR A 137 1.61 2.83 13.14
N LYS A 138 2.52 3.01 12.17
CA LYS A 138 3.56 2.03 11.83
C LYS A 138 4.35 1.51 13.03
N ASN A 139 4.72 2.39 13.95
CA ASN A 139 5.50 2.01 15.12
C ASN A 139 4.66 1.23 16.14
N THR A 140 3.41 1.62 16.33
CA THR A 140 2.45 0.93 17.20
C THR A 140 2.15 -0.48 16.67
N ILE A 141 1.96 -0.61 15.34
CA ILE A 141 1.77 -1.91 14.69
C ILE A 141 3.02 -2.79 14.91
N LEU A 142 4.21 -2.27 14.66
CA LEU A 142 5.45 -3.01 14.87
C LEU A 142 5.68 -3.40 16.33
N TYR A 143 5.31 -2.55 17.28
CA TYR A 143 5.40 -2.85 18.70
C TYR A 143 4.43 -3.99 19.09
N ASN A 144 3.15 -3.87 18.78
CA ASN A 144 2.15 -4.86 19.16
C ASN A 144 2.39 -6.23 18.51
N THR A 145 2.83 -6.25 17.26
CA THR A 145 3.15 -7.53 16.58
C THR A 145 4.36 -8.24 17.16
N LYS A 146 5.28 -7.54 17.85
CA LYS A 146 6.41 -8.16 18.56
C LYS A 146 6.01 -8.89 19.83
N LEU A 147 4.89 -8.54 20.44
CA LEU A 147 4.43 -9.13 21.70
C LEU A 147 4.10 -10.63 21.54
N SER A 148 3.60 -11.05 20.39
CA SER A 148 3.32 -12.46 20.12
C SER A 148 4.62 -13.27 19.97
N ARG A 149 4.80 -14.28 20.81
CA ARG A 149 5.89 -15.26 20.73
C ARG A 149 5.60 -16.40 19.75
N PHE A 150 4.33 -16.62 19.44
CA PHE A 150 3.86 -17.77 18.65
C PHE A 150 3.61 -17.43 17.18
N SER A 151 3.58 -16.14 16.83
CA SER A 151 3.35 -15.74 15.45
C SER A 151 4.56 -16.10 14.57
N LEU A 152 4.34 -16.97 13.59
CA LEU A 152 5.36 -17.36 12.61
C LEU A 152 5.61 -16.29 11.56
N ARG A 153 4.58 -15.51 11.23
CA ARG A 153 4.66 -14.41 10.27
C ARG A 153 4.18 -13.12 10.90
N LYS A 154 5.10 -12.20 11.14
CA LYS A 154 4.78 -10.89 11.72
C LYS A 154 5.62 -9.77 11.11
N PRO A 155 5.06 -8.55 11.02
CA PRO A 155 5.82 -7.39 10.64
C PRO A 155 7.03 -7.19 11.56
N SER A 156 8.20 -6.92 10.99
CA SER A 156 9.44 -6.71 11.74
C SER A 156 10.00 -5.30 11.61
N LYS A 157 9.88 -4.73 10.42
CA LYS A 157 10.34 -3.37 10.10
C LYS A 157 9.60 -2.84 8.88
N VAL A 158 9.65 -1.53 8.66
CA VAL A 158 9.22 -0.93 7.40
C VAL A 158 10.21 -1.35 6.30
N SER A 159 9.67 -1.80 5.16
CA SER A 159 10.48 -2.32 4.07
C SER A 159 11.37 -1.27 3.44
N SER A 160 12.61 -1.63 3.13
CA SER A 160 13.57 -0.82 2.38
C SER A 160 14.38 -1.70 1.43
N LEU A 161 14.85 -1.12 0.34
CA LEU A 161 15.64 -1.83 -0.67
C LEU A 161 16.92 -1.07 -0.98
N LYS A 162 18.04 -1.79 -0.98
CA LYS A 162 19.30 -1.31 -1.55
C LYS A 162 19.57 -2.06 -2.84
N TYR A 163 19.83 -1.35 -3.92
CA TYR A 163 20.19 -1.95 -5.18
C TYR A 163 21.37 -1.21 -5.83
N TYR A 164 22.09 -1.91 -6.68
CA TYR A 164 23.23 -1.37 -7.40
C TYR A 164 22.88 -1.25 -8.88
N LYS A 165 23.03 -0.05 -9.43
CA LYS A 165 22.93 0.13 -10.90
C LYS A 165 24.25 -0.29 -11.54
N ASP A 166 24.17 -1.16 -12.54
CA ASP A 166 25.31 -1.44 -13.41
C ASP A 166 25.45 -0.32 -14.44
N ASN A 167 26.58 0.37 -14.37
CA ASN A 167 26.88 1.53 -15.21
C ASN A 167 27.58 1.15 -16.53
N THR A 168 27.70 -0.13 -16.85
CA THR A 168 28.46 -0.59 -18.03
C THR A 168 27.83 -0.17 -19.36
N ASN A 169 26.52 0.09 -19.42
CA ASN A 169 25.80 0.42 -20.66
C ASN A 169 25.20 1.83 -20.71
N LYS A 170 25.82 2.82 -20.03
CA LYS A 170 25.37 4.20 -20.18
C LYS A 170 25.75 4.79 -21.53
N LYS A 171 24.95 4.53 -22.56
CA LYS A 171 24.72 5.56 -23.60
C LYS A 171 24.09 6.76 -22.89
N LYS A 172 24.62 7.97 -23.13
CA LYS A 172 24.18 9.24 -22.55
C LYS A 172 22.66 9.38 -22.67
N LYS A 173 21.91 8.87 -21.69
CA LYS A 173 20.49 9.20 -21.53
C LYS A 173 20.44 10.52 -20.78
N SER A 174 19.76 11.50 -21.37
CA SER A 174 19.40 12.76 -20.73
C SER A 174 18.83 12.47 -19.34
N LYS A 175 19.24 13.25 -18.34
CA LYS A 175 18.69 13.19 -16.97
C LYS A 175 17.26 13.72 -16.97
N ASN A 176 16.31 12.97 -17.49
CA ASN A 176 14.89 13.29 -17.32
C ASN A 176 14.46 12.73 -15.98
N GLN A 177 14.07 13.60 -15.05
CA GLN A 177 13.54 13.24 -13.72
C GLN A 177 12.39 12.24 -13.81
N ASP A 178 11.55 12.33 -14.84
CA ASP A 178 10.44 11.39 -15.06
C ASP A 178 10.90 9.96 -15.31
N ILE A 179 12.02 9.76 -16.03
CA ILE A 179 12.58 8.41 -16.28
C ILE A 179 13.14 7.82 -14.97
N GLU A 180 13.77 8.62 -14.14
CA GLU A 180 14.31 8.14 -12.85
C GLU A 180 13.19 7.76 -11.88
N ILE A 181 12.09 8.50 -11.86
CA ILE A 181 10.89 8.16 -11.07
C ILE A 181 10.28 6.85 -11.55
N ILE A 182 10.14 6.65 -12.86
CA ILE A 182 9.59 5.41 -13.44
C ILE A 182 10.47 4.21 -13.08
N GLU A 183 11.79 4.29 -13.29
CA GLU A 183 12.71 3.20 -12.93
C GLU A 183 12.65 2.86 -11.43
N THR A 184 12.56 3.86 -10.56
CA THR A 184 12.46 3.67 -9.11
C THR A 184 11.16 2.98 -8.74
N THR A 185 10.04 3.40 -9.34
CA THR A 185 8.72 2.80 -9.11
C THR A 185 8.65 1.36 -9.59
N ASP A 186 9.31 1.05 -10.71
CA ASP A 186 9.39 -0.32 -11.21
C ASP A 186 10.13 -1.23 -10.22
N LYS A 187 11.22 -0.75 -9.65
CA LYS A 187 11.97 -1.48 -8.62
C LYS A 187 11.15 -1.64 -7.33
N GLU A 188 10.42 -0.63 -6.91
CA GLU A 188 9.51 -0.72 -5.77
C GLU A 188 8.39 -1.71 -6.04
N TYR A 189 7.76 -1.64 -7.20
CA TYR A 189 6.68 -2.56 -7.57
C TYR A 189 7.14 -4.02 -7.65
N THR A 190 8.32 -4.28 -8.15
CA THR A 190 8.85 -5.66 -8.27
C THR A 190 9.39 -6.23 -6.97
N SER A 191 10.04 -5.40 -6.14
CA SER A 191 10.85 -5.87 -5.01
C SER A 191 10.38 -5.38 -3.63
N LEU A 192 9.51 -4.38 -3.57
CA LEU A 192 9.03 -3.75 -2.34
C LEU A 192 7.51 -3.53 -2.38
N LYS A 193 6.73 -4.53 -2.78
CA LYS A 193 5.25 -4.39 -2.84
C LYS A 193 4.63 -4.14 -1.47
N THR A 194 5.16 -4.74 -0.41
CA THR A 194 4.62 -4.63 0.94
C THR A 194 5.25 -3.48 1.72
N PHE A 195 4.43 -2.80 2.52
CA PHE A 195 4.87 -1.72 3.40
C PHE A 195 5.79 -2.23 4.52
N PHE A 196 5.46 -3.38 5.10
CA PHE A 196 6.28 -4.04 6.10
C PHE A 196 7.06 -5.22 5.52
N SER A 197 8.28 -5.41 6.01
CA SER A 197 9.00 -6.68 5.87
C SER A 197 8.58 -7.63 6.99
N TYR A 198 8.34 -8.89 6.64
CA TYR A 198 7.96 -9.92 7.58
C TYR A 198 9.18 -10.66 8.12
N GLN A 199 9.11 -11.04 9.39
CA GLN A 199 10.15 -11.80 10.05
C GLN A 199 9.91 -13.30 9.88
N LYS A 200 11.00 -14.05 9.73
CA LYS A 200 11.11 -15.49 9.69
C LYS A 200 10.58 -16.14 8.40
N TYR A 201 9.28 -16.09 8.15
CA TYR A 201 8.69 -16.74 6.99
C TYR A 201 7.83 -15.75 6.22
N SER A 202 8.05 -15.62 4.91
CA SER A 202 7.23 -14.76 4.04
C SER A 202 5.94 -15.48 3.63
N ASN A 203 5.98 -16.81 3.54
CA ASN A 203 4.84 -17.65 3.22
C ASN A 203 4.86 -18.96 4.04
N ILE A 204 3.77 -19.71 4.00
CA ILE A 204 3.61 -20.96 4.78
C ILE A 204 4.53 -22.08 4.30
N TYR A 205 4.89 -22.11 3.01
CA TYR A 205 5.76 -23.15 2.46
C TYR A 205 7.16 -23.07 3.05
N GLU A 206 7.72 -21.86 3.19
CA GLU A 206 9.03 -21.66 3.85
C GLU A 206 9.05 -22.17 5.28
N PHE A 207 7.90 -22.13 5.99
CA PHE A 207 7.78 -22.72 7.31
C PHE A 207 7.86 -24.23 7.25
N TYR A 208 7.11 -24.89 6.36
CA TYR A 208 7.13 -26.36 6.23
C TYR A 208 8.50 -26.89 5.77
N GLU A 209 9.24 -26.13 4.98
CA GLU A 209 10.60 -26.49 4.53
C GLU A 209 11.67 -26.16 5.58
N SER A 210 11.31 -25.48 6.68
CA SER A 210 12.27 -25.04 7.69
C SER A 210 12.79 -26.20 8.54
N TYR A 211 14.04 -26.04 8.98
CA TYR A 211 14.66 -26.97 9.92
C TYR A 211 13.86 -27.11 11.22
N GLU A 212 13.31 -26.03 11.73
CA GLU A 212 12.50 -26.04 12.95
C GLU A 212 11.25 -26.89 12.81
N TYR A 213 10.55 -26.83 11.67
CA TYR A 213 9.40 -27.68 11.41
C TYR A 213 9.80 -29.16 11.31
N GLN A 214 10.81 -29.48 10.50
CA GLN A 214 11.30 -30.85 10.32
C GLN A 214 11.80 -31.46 11.66
N ARG A 215 12.44 -30.63 12.50
CA ARG A 215 12.86 -31.07 13.85
C ARG A 215 11.66 -31.32 14.74
N ALA A 216 10.60 -30.54 14.66
CA ALA A 216 9.37 -30.75 15.42
C ALA A 216 8.68 -32.05 14.98
N GLU A 217 8.59 -32.33 13.68
CA GLU A 217 8.04 -33.60 13.14
C GLU A 217 8.80 -34.84 13.66
N LYS A 218 10.12 -34.76 13.79
CA LYS A 218 10.93 -35.84 14.36
C LYS A 218 10.77 -36.00 15.86
N ARG A 219 10.29 -34.96 16.55
CA ARG A 219 10.20 -34.97 18.02
C ARG A 219 8.80 -35.29 18.52
N PHE A 220 7.76 -34.98 17.74
CA PHE A 220 6.37 -35.12 18.16
C PHE A 220 5.60 -35.99 17.17
N ASP A 221 4.86 -36.95 17.67
CA ASP A 221 4.09 -37.90 16.87
C ASP A 221 2.71 -37.39 16.47
N ASN A 222 2.24 -36.27 17.08
CA ASN A 222 0.93 -35.75 16.86
C ASN A 222 1.00 -34.27 16.41
N LEU A 223 0.26 -33.95 15.35
CA LEU A 223 0.05 -32.55 14.86
C LEU A 223 -1.43 -32.18 14.96
N MET A 224 -1.71 -31.16 15.77
CA MET A 224 -3.04 -30.56 15.80
C MET A 224 -3.07 -29.33 14.90
N LYS A 225 -4.02 -29.29 13.96
CA LYS A 225 -4.31 -28.13 13.10
C LYS A 225 -5.72 -27.65 13.37
N PHE A 226 -5.88 -26.35 13.56
CA PHE A 226 -7.20 -25.74 13.69
C PHE A 226 -7.21 -24.37 13.01
N ASP A 227 -8.38 -23.94 12.58
CA ASP A 227 -8.63 -22.64 11.98
C ASP A 227 -9.86 -22.02 12.62
N VAL A 228 -9.90 -20.68 12.65
CA VAL A 228 -11.04 -19.95 13.18
C VAL A 228 -12.06 -19.76 12.04
N SER A 229 -13.16 -20.52 12.14
CA SER A 229 -14.24 -20.44 11.15
C SER A 229 -14.81 -19.02 11.07
N ARG A 230 -14.92 -18.48 9.86
CA ARG A 230 -15.46 -17.14 9.59
C ARG A 230 -14.82 -16.03 10.43
N CYS A 231 -13.49 -16.09 10.63
CA CYS A 231 -12.77 -15.16 11.49
C CYS A 231 -13.11 -13.68 11.18
N PHE A 232 -13.09 -13.30 9.91
CA PHE A 232 -13.35 -11.91 9.50
C PHE A 232 -14.82 -11.52 9.65
N ASP A 233 -15.75 -12.44 9.37
CA ASP A 233 -17.20 -12.20 9.52
C ASP A 233 -17.61 -12.08 11.01
N SER A 234 -16.76 -12.59 11.91
CA SER A 234 -16.99 -12.58 13.35
C SER A 234 -16.40 -11.36 14.05
N ILE A 235 -15.72 -10.48 13.32
CA ILE A 235 -15.17 -9.24 13.88
C ILE A 235 -16.31 -8.21 13.99
N TYR A 236 -16.67 -7.87 15.24
CA TYR A 236 -17.61 -6.78 15.49
C TYR A 236 -16.95 -5.44 15.17
N THR A 237 -17.54 -4.70 14.23
CA THR A 237 -17.19 -3.29 13.96
C THR A 237 -18.31 -2.44 14.52
N HIS A 238 -18.04 -1.71 15.62
CA HIS A 238 -18.94 -0.71 16.20
C HIS A 238 -18.72 0.65 15.54
#